data_798099f40b01c7a29b31f6a3023b5bc9
#
_entry.id   798099f40b01c7a29b31f6a3023b5bc9
#
_cell.length_a   1.000
_cell.length_b   1.000
_cell.length_c   1.000
_cell.angle_alpha   90.00
_cell.angle_beta   90.00
_cell.angle_gamma   90.00
#
_symmetry.space_group_name_H-M   'P 1'
#
loop_
_entity.id
_entity.type
_entity.pdbx_description
1 polymer ?
#
loop_
_entity_poly.entity_id
_entity_poly.type
_entity_poly.pdbx_seq_one_letter_code
_entity_poly.pdbx_strand_id
1 'polypeptide(L)'
;MTLDEYNAFCASLPHTSHVVQWGGAHVWKVGGVAGKVFAIAGWSDEPIPYVTFKCSPASFEMLKSEPGLRPAPYLASRGMLWLQRFNEKSMSNADLQDYLRESHRLASLNLPKALQVKLGLNGLT
;
A
#
# COMPACT_ATOMS: atom_id res chain seq x y z
N MET A 1 10.47 3.23 8.78
CA MET A 1 10.36 1.80 8.40
C MET A 1 11.42 1.50 7.35
N THR A 2 12.28 0.54 7.64
CA THR A 2 13.28 0.09 6.67
C THR A 2 12.62 -0.73 5.57
N LEU A 3 13.33 -0.96 4.46
CA LEU A 3 12.82 -1.80 3.38
C LEU A 3 12.55 -3.24 3.87
N ASP A 4 13.44 -3.78 4.71
CA ASP A 4 13.27 -5.12 5.26
C ASP A 4 12.02 -5.21 6.16
N GLU A 5 11.79 -4.21 7.00
CA GLU A 5 10.61 -4.15 7.84
C GLU A 5 9.32 -4.04 7.02
N TYR A 6 9.34 -3.21 5.98
CA TYR A 6 8.23 -3.07 5.05
C TYR A 6 7.91 -4.41 4.35
N ASN A 7 8.93 -5.06 3.80
CA ASN A 7 8.73 -6.33 3.10
C ASN A 7 8.24 -7.43 4.05
N ALA A 8 8.78 -7.50 5.26
CA ALA A 8 8.33 -8.47 6.27
C ALA A 8 6.87 -8.24 6.65
N PHE A 9 6.48 -6.99 6.84
CA PHE A 9 5.10 -6.67 7.18
C PHE A 9 4.12 -7.05 6.07
N CYS A 10 4.42 -6.64 4.83
CA CYS A 10 3.55 -6.97 3.69
C CYS A 10 3.45 -8.48 3.47
N ALA A 11 4.55 -9.21 3.66
CA ALA A 11 4.56 -10.66 3.55
C ALA A 11 3.68 -11.34 4.61
N SER A 12 3.47 -10.70 5.75
CA SER A 12 2.63 -11.23 6.82
C SER A 12 1.13 -11.16 6.53
N LEU A 13 0.73 -10.33 5.56
CA LEU A 13 -0.68 -10.19 5.19
C LEU A 13 -1.12 -11.35 4.28
N PRO A 14 -2.40 -11.77 4.37
CA PRO A 14 -2.85 -12.97 3.65
C PRO A 14 -2.80 -12.84 2.13
N HIS A 15 -2.39 -13.91 1.47
CA HIS A 15 -2.41 -14.08 0.01
C HIS A 15 -1.64 -13.02 -0.75
N THR A 16 -0.46 -12.66 -0.24
CA THR A 16 0.37 -11.62 -0.86
C THR A 16 1.49 -12.21 -1.71
N SER A 17 1.90 -11.45 -2.71
CA SER A 17 3.06 -11.75 -3.55
C SER A 17 3.87 -10.49 -3.79
N HIS A 18 5.17 -10.66 -4.05
CA HIS A 18 6.15 -9.59 -4.13
C HIS A 18 6.85 -9.58 -5.48
N VAL A 19 7.01 -8.42 -6.08
CA VAL A 19 7.80 -8.24 -7.30
C VAL A 19 8.56 -6.92 -7.21
N VAL A 20 9.77 -6.90 -7.77
CA VAL A 20 10.55 -5.67 -7.91
C VAL A 20 10.43 -5.23 -9.36
N GLN A 21 9.89 -4.01 -9.58
CA GLN A 21 9.67 -3.47 -10.91
C GLN A 21 9.68 -1.95 -10.86
N TRP A 22 9.45 -1.30 -12.00
CA TRP A 22 9.37 0.17 -12.10
C TRP A 22 10.59 0.89 -11.53
N GLY A 23 11.79 0.43 -11.91
CA GLY A 23 13.02 1.08 -11.48
C GLY A 23 13.47 0.74 -10.06
N GLY A 24 13.17 -0.49 -9.63
CA GLY A 24 13.60 -0.98 -8.32
C GLY A 24 12.58 -0.84 -7.21
N ALA A 25 11.33 -0.51 -7.54
CA ALA A 25 10.27 -0.43 -6.55
C ALA A 25 9.85 -1.83 -6.08
N HIS A 26 9.65 -1.99 -4.78
CA HIS A 26 9.17 -3.22 -4.15
C HIS A 26 7.65 -3.18 -4.09
N VAL A 27 7.02 -3.97 -4.94
CA VAL A 27 5.57 -3.96 -5.15
C VAL A 27 4.96 -5.20 -4.52
N TRP A 28 3.94 -5.00 -3.68
CA TRP A 28 3.18 -6.08 -3.05
C TRP A 28 1.76 -6.12 -3.61
N LYS A 29 1.31 -7.32 -3.94
CA LYS A 29 -0.01 -7.59 -4.49
C LYS A 29 -0.77 -8.55 -3.59
N VAL A 30 -2.09 -8.49 -3.63
CA VAL A 30 -2.98 -9.44 -2.97
C VAL A 30 -3.78 -10.20 -4.04
N GLY A 31 -3.95 -11.51 -3.85
CA GLY A 31 -4.73 -12.35 -4.75
C GLY A 31 -3.93 -13.08 -5.81
N GLY A 32 -2.64 -13.30 -5.58
CA GLY A 32 -1.75 -14.05 -6.47
C GLY A 32 -0.96 -13.15 -7.42
N VAL A 33 -0.28 -13.78 -8.38
CA VAL A 33 0.61 -13.09 -9.32
C VAL A 33 -0.12 -12.05 -10.16
N ALA A 34 -1.34 -12.35 -10.57
CA ALA A 34 -2.20 -11.43 -11.31
C ALA A 34 -3.11 -10.60 -10.39
N GLY A 35 -2.75 -10.52 -9.12
CA GLY A 35 -3.54 -9.81 -8.11
C GLY A 35 -3.47 -8.30 -8.21
N LYS A 36 -4.02 -7.66 -7.18
CA LYS A 36 -4.10 -6.19 -7.11
C LYS A 36 -2.99 -5.63 -6.24
N VAL A 37 -2.33 -4.59 -6.72
CA VAL A 37 -1.27 -3.89 -5.96
C VAL A 37 -1.91 -3.17 -4.76
N PHE A 38 -1.28 -3.32 -3.58
CA PHE A 38 -1.71 -2.59 -2.39
C PHE A 38 -0.58 -1.79 -1.73
N ALA A 39 0.67 -2.06 -2.07
CA ALA A 39 1.81 -1.34 -1.48
C ALA A 39 2.96 -1.25 -2.48
N ILE A 40 3.63 -0.09 -2.47
CA ILE A 40 4.81 0.17 -3.30
C ILE A 40 5.83 0.88 -2.41
N ALA A 41 7.07 0.37 -2.34
CA ALA A 41 8.13 1.04 -1.60
C ALA A 41 9.35 1.24 -2.49
N GLY A 42 9.95 2.42 -2.39
CA GLY A 42 11.12 2.79 -3.18
C GLY A 42 11.03 4.23 -3.63
N TRP A 43 11.70 4.52 -4.76
CA TRP A 43 11.73 5.84 -5.39
C TRP A 43 12.28 6.93 -4.49
N SER A 44 13.18 6.55 -3.58
CA SER A 44 13.84 7.44 -2.64
C SER A 44 15.34 7.26 -2.78
N ASP A 45 16.09 8.36 -2.71
CA ASP A 45 17.55 8.32 -2.62
C ASP A 45 18.03 8.13 -1.17
N GLU A 46 17.09 8.09 -0.22
CA GLU A 46 17.37 7.91 1.19
C GLU A 46 17.38 6.42 1.57
N PRO A 47 18.06 6.06 2.70
CA PRO A 47 18.03 4.68 3.18
C PRO A 47 16.64 4.17 3.53
N ILE A 48 15.73 5.07 3.94
CA ILE A 48 14.35 4.73 4.27
C ILE A 48 13.49 4.94 3.01
N PRO A 49 12.82 3.89 2.52
CA PRO A 49 12.02 4.01 1.30
C PRO A 49 10.77 4.86 1.53
N TYR A 50 10.33 5.54 0.49
CA TYR A 50 9.00 6.10 0.46
C TYR A 50 8.00 4.97 0.31
N VAL A 51 6.88 5.01 1.03
CA VAL A 51 5.86 3.96 1.00
C VAL A 51 4.55 4.53 0.48
N THR A 52 4.07 3.92 -0.59
CA THR A 52 2.85 4.33 -1.29
C THR A 52 1.77 3.28 -1.05
N PHE A 53 0.56 3.72 -0.70
CA PHE A 53 -0.54 2.84 -0.36
C PHE A 53 -1.88 3.43 -0.78
N LYS A 54 -2.85 2.53 -1.01
CA LYS A 54 -4.23 2.90 -1.34
C LYS A 54 -5.00 3.24 -0.07
N CYS A 55 -5.90 4.21 -0.15
CA CYS A 55 -6.71 4.59 1.00
C CYS A 55 -8.15 4.95 0.57
N SER A 56 -9.02 5.12 1.56
CA SER A 56 -10.39 5.55 1.34
C SER A 56 -10.46 7.03 0.95
N PRO A 57 -11.55 7.48 0.33
CA PRO A 57 -11.73 8.91 0.03
C PRO A 57 -11.60 9.79 1.28
N ALA A 58 -12.16 9.37 2.41
CA ALA A 58 -12.09 10.13 3.66
C ALA A 58 -10.65 10.24 4.17
N SER A 59 -9.90 9.13 4.17
CA SER A 59 -8.49 9.15 4.60
C SER A 59 -7.64 9.99 3.66
N PHE A 60 -7.88 9.91 2.35
CA PHE A 60 -7.15 10.70 1.37
C PHE A 60 -7.31 12.19 1.64
N GLU A 61 -8.55 12.66 1.80
CA GLU A 61 -8.82 14.08 2.06
C GLU A 61 -8.22 14.55 3.39
N MET A 62 -8.30 13.72 4.42
CA MET A 62 -7.78 14.05 5.74
C MET A 62 -6.24 14.11 5.78
N LEU A 63 -5.57 13.26 5.03
CA LEU A 63 -4.12 13.03 5.17
C LEU A 63 -3.26 13.68 4.09
N LYS A 64 -3.83 14.01 2.93
CA LYS A 64 -3.05 14.43 1.75
C LYS A 64 -2.18 15.66 1.95
N SER A 65 -2.50 16.49 2.93
CA SER A 65 -1.77 17.73 3.22
C SER A 65 -1.01 17.68 4.54
N GLU A 66 -1.00 16.53 5.22
CA GLU A 66 -0.26 16.39 6.46
C GLU A 66 1.24 16.32 6.21
N PRO A 67 2.08 16.88 7.12
CA PRO A 67 3.53 16.83 6.95
C PRO A 67 4.03 15.38 6.76
N GLY A 68 4.86 15.17 5.74
CA GLY A 68 5.40 13.84 5.44
C GLY A 68 4.51 12.95 4.61
N LEU A 69 3.35 13.44 4.24
CA LEU A 69 2.38 12.74 3.38
C LEU A 69 2.05 13.59 2.16
N ARG A 70 1.79 12.94 1.05
CA ARG A 70 1.37 13.63 -0.18
C ARG A 70 0.56 12.67 -1.05
N PRO A 71 -0.27 13.21 -1.96
CA PRO A 71 -0.84 12.39 -3.01
C PRO A 71 0.27 11.67 -3.77
N ALA A 72 0.09 10.39 -4.04
CA ALA A 72 1.12 9.58 -4.68
C ALA A 72 1.44 10.13 -6.08
N PRO A 73 2.72 10.38 -6.40
CA PRO A 73 3.08 10.84 -7.73
C PRO A 73 2.55 9.90 -8.82
N TYR A 74 2.08 10.46 -9.93
CA TYR A 74 1.46 9.80 -11.07
C TYR A 74 0.10 9.17 -10.78
N LEU A 75 -0.04 8.43 -9.69
CA LEU A 75 -1.29 7.72 -9.37
C LEU A 75 -2.40 8.69 -9.01
N ALA A 76 -2.12 9.66 -8.16
CA ALA A 76 -3.11 10.65 -7.78
C ALA A 76 -3.53 11.54 -8.95
N SER A 77 -2.62 11.85 -9.86
CA SER A 77 -2.92 12.64 -11.07
C SER A 77 -3.86 11.91 -12.03
N ARG A 78 -3.99 10.58 -11.88
CA ARG A 78 -4.92 9.74 -12.64
C ARG A 78 -6.23 9.50 -11.90
N GLY A 79 -6.48 10.24 -10.82
CA GLY A 79 -7.69 10.11 -10.02
C GLY A 79 -7.70 8.95 -9.05
N MET A 80 -6.57 8.29 -8.85
CA MET A 80 -6.45 7.18 -7.91
C MET A 80 -6.20 7.70 -6.50
N LEU A 81 -6.88 7.12 -5.52
CA LEU A 81 -6.78 7.54 -4.12
C LEU A 81 -5.62 6.82 -3.43
N TRP A 82 -4.42 7.23 -3.78
CA TRP A 82 -3.18 6.71 -3.23
C TRP A 82 -2.38 7.82 -2.57
N LEU A 83 -1.81 7.53 -1.40
CA LEU A 83 -0.93 8.44 -0.66
C LEU A 83 0.48 7.88 -0.62
N GLN A 84 1.45 8.76 -0.49
CA GLN A 84 2.85 8.39 -0.28
C GLN A 84 3.34 9.00 1.02
N ARG A 85 3.89 8.17 1.91
CA ARG A 85 4.61 8.63 3.09
C ARG A 85 6.08 8.74 2.75
N PHE A 86 6.62 9.95 2.84
CA PHE A 86 8.03 10.23 2.54
C PHE A 86 8.84 10.65 3.78
N ASN A 87 8.21 10.81 4.93
CA ASN A 87 8.86 10.91 6.23
C ASN A 87 7.85 10.58 7.34
N GLU A 88 8.31 10.56 8.59
CA GLU A 88 7.52 10.09 9.73
C GLU A 88 6.87 11.21 10.55
N LYS A 89 6.77 12.43 10.02
CA LYS A 89 6.30 13.59 10.79
C LYS A 89 4.86 13.44 11.28
N SER A 90 3.96 12.92 10.45
CA SER A 90 2.54 12.80 10.80
C SER A 90 2.06 11.36 10.91
N MET A 91 2.81 10.41 10.40
CA MET A 91 2.41 9.00 10.39
C MET A 91 3.57 8.15 10.89
N SER A 92 3.41 7.57 12.07
CA SER A 92 4.38 6.64 12.64
C SER A 92 4.43 5.33 11.84
N ASN A 93 5.44 4.49 12.12
CA ASN A 93 5.50 3.17 11.52
C ASN A 93 4.30 2.31 11.90
N ALA A 94 3.82 2.42 13.15
CA ALA A 94 2.63 1.70 13.60
C ALA A 94 1.38 2.13 12.82
N ASP A 95 1.21 3.43 12.63
CA ASP A 95 0.10 3.97 11.84
C ASP A 95 0.21 3.53 10.37
N LEU A 96 1.42 3.56 9.81
CA LEU A 96 1.64 3.10 8.44
C LEU A 96 1.25 1.63 8.28
N GLN A 97 1.57 0.79 9.25
CA GLN A 97 1.14 -0.62 9.22
C GLN A 97 -0.39 -0.74 9.16
N ASP A 98 -1.10 0.07 9.93
CA ASP A 98 -2.56 0.06 9.91
C ASP A 98 -3.09 0.49 8.54
N TYR A 99 -2.49 1.51 7.91
CA TYR A 99 -2.88 1.93 6.57
C TYR A 99 -2.50 0.90 5.50
N LEU A 100 -1.41 0.17 5.67
CA LEU A 100 -1.05 -0.93 4.78
C LEU A 100 -2.06 -2.08 4.87
N ARG A 101 -2.53 -2.41 6.08
CA ARG A 101 -3.62 -3.39 6.26
C ARG A 101 -4.89 -2.93 5.56
N GLU A 102 -5.25 -1.67 5.71
CA GLU A 102 -6.43 -1.10 5.06
C GLU A 102 -6.27 -1.09 3.54
N SER A 103 -5.07 -0.76 3.04
CA SER A 103 -4.78 -0.81 1.61
C SER A 103 -4.94 -2.23 1.06
N HIS A 104 -4.45 -3.23 1.78
CA HIS A 104 -4.62 -4.64 1.44
C HIS A 104 -6.11 -5.00 1.36
N ARG A 105 -6.89 -4.59 2.35
CA ARG A 105 -8.34 -4.82 2.37
C ARG A 105 -9.03 -4.18 1.16
N LEU A 106 -8.75 -2.91 0.89
CA LEU A 106 -9.35 -2.19 -0.23
C LEU A 106 -8.98 -2.82 -1.57
N ALA A 107 -7.72 -3.21 -1.75
CA ALA A 107 -7.27 -3.87 -2.96
C ALA A 107 -7.94 -5.25 -3.14
N SER A 108 -8.12 -5.98 -2.04
CA SER A 108 -8.81 -7.28 -2.06
C SER A 108 -10.23 -7.18 -2.60
N LEU A 109 -10.92 -6.09 -2.31
CA LEU A 109 -12.30 -5.88 -2.78
C LEU A 109 -12.39 -5.64 -4.28
N ASN A 110 -11.27 -5.38 -4.96
CA ASN A 110 -11.22 -5.22 -6.41
C ASN A 110 -10.95 -6.54 -7.15
N LEU A 111 -10.72 -7.63 -6.42
CA LEU A 111 -10.60 -8.95 -7.00
C LEU A 111 -11.98 -9.46 -7.43
N PRO A 112 -12.04 -10.40 -8.41
CA PRO A 112 -13.30 -11.07 -8.74
C PRO A 112 -13.92 -11.70 -7.48
N LYS A 113 -15.21 -11.60 -7.33
CA LYS A 113 -15.92 -12.08 -6.11
C LYS A 113 -15.67 -13.56 -5.83
N ALA A 114 -15.65 -14.37 -6.87
CA ALA A 114 -15.36 -15.81 -6.71
C ALA A 114 -13.98 -16.04 -6.11
N LEU A 115 -12.99 -15.25 -6.51
CA LEU A 115 -11.64 -15.34 -5.96
C LEU A 115 -11.59 -14.85 -4.52
N GLN A 116 -12.31 -13.77 -4.19
CA GLN A 116 -12.40 -13.28 -2.82
C GLN A 116 -12.93 -14.38 -1.88
N VAL A 117 -14.00 -15.07 -2.29
CA VAL A 117 -14.59 -16.17 -1.51
C VAL A 117 -13.59 -17.32 -1.38
N LYS A 118 -12.99 -17.74 -2.48
CA LYS A 118 -12.02 -18.84 -2.51
C LYS A 118 -10.86 -18.60 -1.55
N LEU A 119 -10.38 -17.37 -1.46
CA LEU A 119 -9.22 -17.00 -0.63
C LEU A 119 -9.62 -16.51 0.76
N GLY A 120 -10.90 -16.43 1.07
CA GLY A 120 -11.36 -15.93 2.36
C GLY A 120 -11.16 -14.45 2.56
N LEU A 121 -11.03 -13.67 1.48
CA LEU A 121 -10.75 -12.23 1.57
C LEU A 121 -12.01 -11.38 1.72
N ASN A 122 -13.17 -11.92 1.41
CA ASN A 122 -14.44 -11.20 1.50
C ASN A 122 -14.91 -10.99 2.94
N GLY A 123 -14.26 -11.62 3.90
CA GLY A 123 -14.55 -11.47 5.33
C GLY A 123 -13.64 -10.51 6.07
N LEU A 124 -12.81 -9.75 5.35
CA LEU A 124 -11.86 -8.81 5.93
C LEU A 124 -12.47 -7.45 6.28
N THR A 125 -13.74 -7.32 6.27
CA THR A 125 -14.44 -6.07 6.58
C THR A 125 -14.69 -5.92 8.07
#